data_13d13a815c2f8df5dd81feaa8bf1f452
#
_entry.id   13d13a815c2f8df5dd81feaa8bf1f452
#
_cell.length_a   1.000
_cell.length_b   1.000
_cell.length_c   1.000
_cell.angle_alpha   90.00
_cell.angle_beta   90.00
_cell.angle_gamma   90.00
#
_symmetry.space_group_name_H-M   'P 1'
#
loop_
_entity.id
_entity.type
_entity.pdbx_description
1 polymer ?
#
loop_
_entity_poly.entity_id
_entity_poly.type
_entity_poly.pdbx_seq_one_letter_code
_entity_poly.pdbx_strand_id
1 'polypeptide(L)'
;LSKGFELGAVDYIPKPFEKTEVEMRISTHLKIYNMQRDLEENNKQLNLVVARQMEKLRIEQKNIMTALARLVESRENVSGSHYKNILYNSRILAEGMQLSPMFEDDVTDDFIDTIESSAGLHDIGKLMIPDRILLKNAPLDEEERRLMCAHAELGAKTLNDIYEGVEKNDFVEMAIDIAWYHHECWDGSGYPKGLKGKEIPLSARIVKVVDV
;
A
#
# COMPACT_ATOMS: atom_id res chain seq x y z
N LEU A 1 7.94 25.55 -49.91
CA LEU A 1 8.01 25.83 -48.47
C LEU A 1 7.51 24.64 -47.64
N SER A 2 6.29 24.11 -47.90
CA SER A 2 5.71 23.00 -47.13
C SER A 2 6.56 21.72 -47.18
N LYS A 3 7.10 21.36 -48.32
CA LYS A 3 7.89 20.14 -48.54
C LYS A 3 9.20 20.07 -47.72
N GLY A 4 9.76 21.20 -47.36
CA GLY A 4 10.95 21.25 -46.46
C GLY A 4 10.61 20.90 -45.03
N PHE A 5 9.52 21.42 -44.50
CA PHE A 5 9.01 21.12 -43.14
C PHE A 5 8.52 19.68 -43.01
N GLU A 6 7.89 19.13 -44.06
CA GLU A 6 7.49 17.72 -44.12
C GLU A 6 8.70 16.76 -44.06
N LEU A 7 9.88 17.22 -44.51
CA LEU A 7 11.14 16.47 -44.45
C LEU A 7 11.94 16.72 -43.16
N GLY A 8 11.36 17.47 -42.19
CA GLY A 8 11.98 17.70 -40.90
C GLY A 8 12.84 18.95 -40.79
N ALA A 9 12.76 19.88 -41.77
CA ALA A 9 13.43 21.19 -41.63
C ALA A 9 12.75 22.00 -40.52
N VAL A 10 13.54 22.54 -39.60
CA VAL A 10 13.08 23.38 -38.48
C VAL A 10 12.87 24.84 -38.84
N ASP A 11 13.53 25.31 -39.92
CA ASP A 11 13.40 26.67 -40.43
C ASP A 11 13.88 26.72 -41.91
N TYR A 12 13.59 27.85 -42.59
CA TYR A 12 14.07 28.12 -43.93
C TYR A 12 14.56 29.56 -44.08
N ILE A 13 15.49 29.78 -44.98
CA ILE A 13 16.06 31.11 -45.26
C ILE A 13 15.92 31.36 -46.77
N PRO A 14 15.13 32.37 -47.22
CA PRO A 14 14.99 32.70 -48.63
C PRO A 14 16.24 33.38 -49.17
N LYS A 15 16.49 33.21 -50.47
CA LYS A 15 17.56 33.94 -51.19
C LYS A 15 16.97 35.21 -51.82
N PRO A 16 17.67 36.34 -51.79
CA PRO A 16 18.99 36.60 -51.15
C PRO A 16 18.84 36.71 -49.63
N PHE A 17 19.83 36.28 -48.86
CA PHE A 17 19.82 36.32 -47.38
C PHE A 17 21.01 37.16 -46.86
N GLU A 18 20.85 37.76 -45.72
CA GLU A 18 21.87 38.52 -45.01
C GLU A 18 22.55 37.61 -43.96
N LYS A 19 23.86 37.79 -43.79
CA LYS A 19 24.65 37.00 -42.82
C LYS A 19 24.13 37.11 -41.40
N THR A 20 23.71 38.28 -40.98
CA THR A 20 23.18 38.59 -39.65
C THR A 20 21.85 37.84 -39.38
N GLU A 21 20.97 37.70 -40.39
CA GLU A 21 19.71 36.93 -40.24
C GLU A 21 20.03 35.45 -40.06
N VAL A 22 20.97 34.90 -40.85
CA VAL A 22 21.36 33.48 -40.73
C VAL A 22 21.95 33.20 -39.35
N GLU A 23 22.86 34.05 -38.88
CA GLU A 23 23.46 33.91 -37.53
C GLU A 23 22.44 33.96 -36.40
N MET A 24 21.47 34.89 -36.47
CA MET A 24 20.42 34.98 -35.46
C MET A 24 19.51 33.74 -35.43
N ARG A 25 19.07 33.22 -36.59
CA ARG A 25 18.23 32.02 -36.70
C ARG A 25 18.96 30.77 -36.16
N ILE A 26 20.23 30.58 -36.58
CA ILE A 26 21.05 29.47 -36.06
C ILE A 26 21.22 29.58 -34.54
N SER A 27 21.54 30.77 -34.03
CA SER A 27 21.71 30.98 -32.59
C SER A 27 20.42 30.66 -31.81
N THR A 28 19.27 31.06 -32.36
CA THR A 28 17.96 30.76 -31.74
C THR A 28 17.69 29.27 -31.71
N HIS A 29 17.86 28.56 -32.82
CA HIS A 29 17.64 27.12 -32.87
C HIS A 29 18.63 26.34 -32.01
N LEU A 30 19.89 26.72 -31.95
CA LEU A 30 20.88 26.14 -31.04
C LEU A 30 20.46 26.34 -29.56
N LYS A 31 19.96 27.54 -29.21
CA LYS A 31 19.49 27.82 -27.88
C LYS A 31 18.28 26.92 -27.52
N ILE A 32 17.33 26.80 -28.43
CA ILE A 32 16.14 25.95 -28.22
C ILE A 32 16.57 24.48 -28.05
N TYR A 33 17.45 23.99 -28.93
CA TYR A 33 17.98 22.62 -28.84
C TYR A 33 18.69 22.34 -27.52
N ASN A 34 19.58 23.25 -27.08
CA ASN A 34 20.26 23.10 -25.80
C ASN A 34 19.27 23.13 -24.63
N MET A 35 18.27 24.02 -24.64
CA MET A 35 17.25 24.08 -23.59
C MET A 35 16.40 22.80 -23.54
N GLN A 36 16.03 22.24 -24.70
CA GLN A 36 15.30 20.97 -24.75
C GLN A 36 16.13 19.83 -24.18
N ARG A 37 17.39 19.72 -24.58
CA ARG A 37 18.31 18.69 -24.04
C ARG A 37 18.50 18.81 -22.54
N ASP A 38 18.69 20.04 -22.05
CA ASP A 38 18.85 20.28 -20.61
C ASP A 38 17.57 19.97 -19.82
N LEU A 39 16.41 20.25 -20.42
CA LEU A 39 15.10 19.90 -19.85
C LEU A 39 14.91 18.38 -19.77
N GLU A 40 15.26 17.65 -20.83
CA GLU A 40 15.18 16.18 -20.86
C GLU A 40 16.08 15.55 -19.79
N GLU A 41 17.31 16.05 -19.67
CA GLU A 41 18.27 15.57 -18.66
C GLU A 41 17.75 15.88 -17.24
N ASN A 42 17.27 17.10 -17.00
CA ASN A 42 16.69 17.48 -15.70
C ASN A 42 15.45 16.64 -15.36
N ASN A 43 14.57 16.36 -16.33
CA ASN A 43 13.41 15.50 -16.11
C ASN A 43 13.84 14.08 -15.74
N LYS A 44 14.86 13.53 -16.43
CA LYS A 44 15.40 12.21 -16.10
C LYS A 44 15.97 12.16 -14.67
N GLN A 45 16.74 13.18 -14.28
CA GLN A 45 17.28 13.27 -12.92
C GLN A 45 16.17 13.43 -11.88
N LEU A 46 15.17 14.26 -12.15
CA LEU A 46 14.02 14.45 -11.27
C LEU A 46 13.27 13.14 -11.05
N ASN A 47 12.99 12.38 -12.10
CA ASN A 47 12.30 11.09 -12.00
C ASN A 47 13.09 10.09 -11.14
N LEU A 48 14.42 10.06 -11.26
CA LEU A 48 15.27 9.22 -10.41
C LEU A 48 15.22 9.63 -8.93
N VAL A 49 15.20 10.94 -8.65
CA VAL A 49 15.08 11.46 -7.28
C VAL A 49 13.70 11.13 -6.70
N VAL A 50 12.62 11.35 -7.47
CA VAL A 50 11.25 11.03 -7.05
C VAL A 50 11.12 9.54 -6.73
N ALA A 51 11.58 8.65 -7.63
CA ALA A 51 11.53 7.21 -7.40
C ALA A 51 12.28 6.80 -6.12
N ARG A 52 13.45 7.39 -5.86
CA ARG A 52 14.22 7.13 -4.63
C ARG A 52 13.51 7.62 -3.37
N GLN A 53 12.87 8.79 -3.44
CA GLN A 53 12.11 9.32 -2.30
C GLN A 53 10.87 8.49 -2.00
N MET A 54 10.16 8.03 -3.04
CA MET A 54 9.00 7.15 -2.88
C MET A 54 9.39 5.83 -2.20
N GLU A 55 10.48 5.20 -2.63
CA GLU A 55 10.98 3.96 -2.00
C GLU A 55 11.38 4.19 -0.54
N LYS A 56 12.05 5.31 -0.24
CA LYS A 56 12.40 5.67 1.14
C LYS A 56 11.14 5.82 2.01
N LEU A 57 10.13 6.53 1.52
CA LEU A 57 8.85 6.70 2.24
C LEU A 57 8.15 5.36 2.47
N ARG A 58 8.17 4.45 1.49
CA ARG A 58 7.61 3.11 1.61
C ARG A 58 8.30 2.31 2.73
N ILE A 59 9.62 2.37 2.80
CA ILE A 59 10.39 1.70 3.85
C ILE A 59 10.08 2.32 5.23
N GLU A 60 10.04 3.64 5.34
CA GLU A 60 9.71 4.33 6.58
C GLU A 60 8.30 3.99 7.06
N GLN A 61 7.31 3.96 6.15
CA GLN A 61 5.95 3.53 6.46
C GLN A 61 5.92 2.09 7.00
N LYS A 62 6.59 1.13 6.31
CA LYS A 62 6.69 -0.26 6.77
C LYS A 62 7.32 -0.36 8.17
N ASN A 63 8.35 0.43 8.45
CA ASN A 63 8.99 0.45 9.76
C ASN A 63 8.07 0.97 10.87
N ILE A 64 7.29 2.02 10.60
CA ILE A 64 6.32 2.57 11.56
C ILE A 64 5.23 1.52 11.86
N MET A 65 4.66 0.88 10.82
CA MET A 65 3.64 -0.15 10.98
C MET A 65 4.18 -1.35 11.77
N THR A 66 5.42 -1.77 11.49
CA THR A 66 6.10 -2.82 12.26
C THR A 66 6.24 -2.44 13.74
N ALA A 67 6.61 -1.19 14.02
CA ALA A 67 6.73 -0.71 15.40
C ALA A 67 5.39 -0.70 16.13
N LEU A 68 4.31 -0.27 15.48
CA LEU A 68 2.96 -0.28 16.03
C LEU A 68 2.48 -1.70 16.35
N ALA A 69 2.61 -2.63 15.40
CA ALA A 69 2.23 -4.02 15.61
C ALA A 69 3.01 -4.67 16.76
N ARG A 70 4.32 -4.41 16.86
CA ARG A 70 5.14 -4.87 18.01
C ARG A 70 4.72 -4.29 19.34
N LEU A 71 4.20 -3.06 19.36
CA LEU A 71 3.64 -2.49 20.58
C LEU A 71 2.40 -3.26 21.06
N VAL A 72 1.57 -3.73 20.14
CA VAL A 72 0.43 -4.60 20.46
C VAL A 72 0.92 -5.91 21.08
N GLU A 73 1.81 -6.63 20.38
CA GLU A 73 2.37 -7.91 20.89
C GLU A 73 3.06 -7.76 22.25
N SER A 74 3.78 -6.65 22.46
CA SER A 74 4.49 -6.42 23.72
C SER A 74 3.54 -6.27 24.92
N ARG A 75 2.31 -5.81 24.70
CA ARG A 75 1.28 -5.74 25.76
C ARG A 75 0.73 -7.12 26.14
N GLU A 76 0.71 -8.06 25.22
CA GLU A 76 0.17 -9.42 25.45
C GLU A 76 1.22 -10.39 25.98
N ASN A 77 2.47 -9.97 26.19
CA ASN A 77 3.62 -10.83 26.53
C ASN A 77 3.85 -11.97 25.50
N VAL A 78 3.38 -11.78 24.26
CA VAL A 78 3.58 -12.72 23.17
C VAL A 78 5.00 -12.59 22.64
N SER A 79 5.63 -13.70 22.26
CA SER A 79 6.96 -13.67 21.66
C SER A 79 6.91 -12.92 20.31
N GLY A 80 7.80 -11.94 20.11
CA GLY A 80 7.85 -11.08 18.90
C GLY A 80 8.10 -11.84 17.57
N SER A 81 7.85 -13.15 17.55
CA SER A 81 7.82 -14.00 16.38
C SER A 81 6.44 -14.09 15.71
N HIS A 82 5.35 -13.86 16.46
CA HIS A 82 3.98 -13.98 15.93
C HIS A 82 3.76 -13.00 14.78
N TYR A 83 4.06 -11.71 14.99
CA TYR A 83 3.96 -10.69 13.93
C TYR A 83 4.68 -11.10 12.64
N LYS A 84 5.94 -11.58 12.76
CA LYS A 84 6.71 -12.00 11.58
C LYS A 84 6.08 -13.19 10.87
N ASN A 85 5.54 -14.13 11.64
CA ASN A 85 4.88 -15.31 11.10
C ASN A 85 3.60 -14.94 10.36
N ILE A 86 2.80 -14.01 10.90
CA ILE A 86 1.59 -13.51 10.24
C ILE A 86 1.95 -12.90 8.87
N LEU A 87 2.92 -12.01 8.80
CA LEU A 87 3.35 -11.38 7.55
C LEU A 87 3.81 -12.44 6.53
N TYR A 88 4.77 -13.26 6.95
CA TYR A 88 5.38 -14.27 6.09
C TYR A 88 4.37 -15.30 5.58
N ASN A 89 3.56 -15.86 6.48
CA ASN A 89 2.59 -16.90 6.13
C ASN A 89 1.44 -16.32 5.28
N SER A 90 1.00 -15.09 5.50
CA SER A 90 0.00 -14.42 4.65
C SER A 90 0.53 -14.27 3.22
N ARG A 91 1.79 -13.87 3.05
CA ARG A 91 2.45 -13.81 1.75
C ARG A 91 2.50 -15.18 1.08
N ILE A 92 3.03 -16.20 1.76
CA ILE A 92 3.16 -17.55 1.22
C ILE A 92 1.79 -18.14 0.81
N LEU A 93 0.76 -17.92 1.62
CA LEU A 93 -0.58 -18.40 1.29
C LEU A 93 -1.13 -17.66 0.05
N ALA A 94 -0.95 -16.35 -0.04
CA ALA A 94 -1.36 -15.56 -1.21
C ALA A 94 -0.59 -15.96 -2.48
N GLU A 95 0.73 -16.17 -2.42
CA GLU A 95 1.54 -16.67 -3.53
C GLU A 95 1.05 -18.05 -4.01
N GLY A 96 0.72 -18.94 -3.06
CA GLY A 96 0.13 -20.26 -3.39
C GLY A 96 -1.25 -20.16 -4.04
N MET A 97 -2.07 -19.20 -3.61
CA MET A 97 -3.40 -18.94 -4.19
C MET A 97 -3.31 -18.36 -5.60
N GLN A 98 -2.35 -17.49 -5.89
CA GLN A 98 -2.11 -16.91 -7.21
C GLN A 98 -1.88 -17.98 -8.29
N LEU A 99 -1.30 -19.11 -7.92
CA LEU A 99 -1.07 -20.25 -8.84
C LEU A 99 -2.36 -21.01 -9.18
N SER A 100 -3.47 -20.72 -8.53
CA SER A 100 -4.76 -21.37 -8.77
C SER A 100 -5.61 -20.55 -9.73
N PRO A 101 -6.16 -21.14 -10.80
CA PRO A 101 -7.09 -20.46 -11.71
C PRO A 101 -8.32 -19.85 -11.02
N MET A 102 -8.61 -20.26 -9.80
CA MET A 102 -9.74 -19.72 -9.02
C MET A 102 -9.46 -18.30 -8.48
N PHE A 103 -8.19 -17.93 -8.32
CA PHE A 103 -7.76 -16.70 -7.66
C PHE A 103 -6.80 -15.86 -8.49
N GLU A 104 -6.45 -16.28 -9.73
CA GLU A 104 -5.46 -15.58 -10.56
C GLU A 104 -5.84 -14.12 -10.88
N ASP A 105 -7.14 -13.84 -10.99
CA ASP A 105 -7.64 -12.48 -11.21
C ASP A 105 -7.70 -11.64 -9.92
N ASP A 106 -7.85 -12.28 -8.77
CA ASP A 106 -8.03 -11.60 -7.47
C ASP A 106 -6.69 -11.39 -6.73
N VAL A 107 -5.69 -12.29 -6.96
CA VAL A 107 -4.41 -12.30 -6.24
C VAL A 107 -3.29 -11.91 -7.20
N THR A 108 -3.09 -10.61 -7.35
CA THR A 108 -2.00 -10.02 -8.14
C THR A 108 -0.72 -9.88 -7.31
N ASP A 109 0.42 -9.55 -7.95
CA ASP A 109 1.68 -9.25 -7.26
C ASP A 109 1.51 -8.08 -6.29
N ASP A 110 0.74 -7.04 -6.69
CA ASP A 110 0.43 -5.89 -5.82
C ASP A 110 -0.41 -6.31 -4.61
N PHE A 111 -1.37 -7.24 -4.78
CA PHE A 111 -2.13 -7.81 -3.65
C PHE A 111 -1.21 -8.55 -2.68
N ILE A 112 -0.26 -9.36 -3.18
CA ILE A 112 0.69 -10.12 -2.36
C ILE A 112 1.60 -9.19 -1.56
N ASP A 113 2.15 -8.15 -2.18
CA ASP A 113 2.99 -7.17 -1.50
C ASP A 113 2.20 -6.35 -0.48
N THR A 114 0.94 -6.07 -0.78
CA THR A 114 0.04 -5.32 0.11
C THR A 114 -0.35 -6.14 1.32
N ILE A 115 -0.75 -7.43 1.15
CA ILE A 115 -1.15 -8.27 2.27
C ILE A 115 0.01 -8.57 3.20
N GLU A 116 1.24 -8.77 2.68
CA GLU A 116 2.42 -8.93 3.53
C GLU A 116 2.59 -7.76 4.50
N SER A 117 2.32 -6.53 4.04
CA SER A 117 2.51 -5.34 4.88
C SER A 117 1.32 -5.04 5.79
N SER A 118 0.08 -5.29 5.35
CA SER A 118 -1.14 -4.94 6.08
C SER A 118 -1.60 -5.99 7.08
N ALA A 119 -1.26 -7.28 6.88
CA ALA A 119 -1.65 -8.36 7.78
C ALA A 119 -1.21 -8.13 9.25
N GLY A 120 -0.08 -7.46 9.45
CA GLY A 120 0.42 -7.15 10.79
C GLY A 120 -0.44 -6.19 11.63
N LEU A 121 -1.43 -5.55 11.00
CA LEU A 121 -2.33 -4.59 11.69
C LEU A 121 -3.67 -5.22 12.13
N HIS A 122 -3.88 -6.53 11.92
CA HIS A 122 -5.13 -7.21 12.28
C HIS A 122 -5.57 -6.93 13.71
N ASP A 123 -4.63 -6.92 14.64
CA ASP A 123 -4.84 -6.80 16.08
C ASP A 123 -4.61 -5.38 16.63
N ILE A 124 -4.45 -4.36 15.79
CA ILE A 124 -4.13 -2.99 16.24
C ILE A 124 -5.15 -2.45 17.26
N GLY A 125 -6.39 -2.89 17.19
CA GLY A 125 -7.46 -2.51 18.11
C GLY A 125 -7.27 -3.02 19.53
N LYS A 126 -6.42 -4.01 19.78
CA LYS A 126 -6.06 -4.47 21.12
C LYS A 126 -5.40 -3.39 21.98
N LEU A 127 -4.85 -2.33 21.36
CA LEU A 127 -4.35 -1.16 22.07
C LEU A 127 -5.44 -0.46 22.92
N MET A 128 -6.70 -0.61 22.54
CA MET A 128 -7.84 0.00 23.22
C MET A 128 -8.53 -0.94 24.22
N ILE A 129 -8.10 -2.19 24.30
CA ILE A 129 -8.63 -3.15 25.25
C ILE A 129 -7.98 -2.94 26.64
N PRO A 130 -8.76 -2.83 27.73
CA PRO A 130 -8.20 -2.67 29.08
C PRO A 130 -7.32 -3.85 29.48
N ASP A 131 -6.20 -3.59 30.16
CA ASP A 131 -5.23 -4.61 30.60
C ASP A 131 -5.88 -5.70 31.48
N ARG A 132 -6.87 -5.35 32.30
CA ARG A 132 -7.63 -6.31 33.13
C ARG A 132 -8.32 -7.41 32.32
N ILE A 133 -8.61 -7.14 31.02
CA ILE A 133 -9.22 -8.09 30.10
C ILE A 133 -8.14 -8.74 29.25
N LEU A 134 -7.26 -7.92 28.63
CA LEU A 134 -6.21 -8.36 27.73
C LEU A 134 -5.23 -9.34 28.37
N LEU A 135 -4.86 -9.08 29.65
CA LEU A 135 -3.87 -9.86 30.40
C LEU A 135 -4.48 -10.82 31.42
N LYS A 136 -5.79 -11.08 31.34
CA LYS A 136 -6.47 -11.94 32.30
C LYS A 136 -6.01 -13.39 32.16
N ASN A 137 -5.42 -13.95 33.22
CA ASN A 137 -5.00 -15.36 33.29
C ASN A 137 -6.13 -16.34 33.66
N ALA A 138 -7.39 -16.02 33.32
CA ALA A 138 -8.57 -16.83 33.56
C ALA A 138 -9.52 -16.72 32.36
N PRO A 139 -10.44 -17.67 32.18
CA PRO A 139 -11.46 -17.55 31.15
C PRO A 139 -12.21 -16.22 31.26
N LEU A 140 -12.43 -15.57 30.13
CA LEU A 140 -13.24 -14.36 30.04
C LEU A 140 -14.72 -14.73 30.26
N ASP A 141 -15.43 -13.92 31.05
CA ASP A 141 -16.87 -13.98 31.10
C ASP A 141 -17.50 -13.41 29.81
N GLU A 142 -18.82 -13.44 29.70
CA GLU A 142 -19.51 -13.07 28.46
C GLU A 142 -19.35 -11.57 28.13
N GLU A 143 -19.33 -10.71 29.14
CA GLU A 143 -19.12 -9.27 28.97
C GLU A 143 -17.66 -8.94 28.59
N GLU A 144 -16.71 -9.55 29.29
CA GLU A 144 -15.27 -9.42 28.99
C GLU A 144 -14.95 -9.94 27.59
N ARG A 145 -15.55 -11.08 27.19
CA ARG A 145 -15.39 -11.63 25.85
C ARG A 145 -15.93 -10.68 24.78
N ARG A 146 -17.08 -10.06 25.00
CA ARG A 146 -17.64 -9.06 24.09
C ARG A 146 -16.71 -7.85 23.95
N LEU A 147 -16.14 -7.38 25.05
CA LEU A 147 -15.16 -6.29 25.05
C LEU A 147 -13.86 -6.70 24.33
N MET A 148 -13.38 -7.93 24.53
CA MET A 148 -12.23 -8.45 23.78
C MET A 148 -12.53 -8.50 22.28
N CYS A 149 -13.67 -9.03 21.85
CA CYS A 149 -14.04 -9.08 20.43
C CYS A 149 -14.19 -7.70 19.78
N ALA A 150 -14.38 -6.65 20.57
CA ALA A 150 -14.49 -5.28 20.05
C ALA A 150 -13.16 -4.77 19.41
N HIS A 151 -12.01 -5.42 19.67
CA HIS A 151 -10.74 -4.98 19.08
C HIS A 151 -10.80 -4.94 17.54
N ALA A 152 -11.50 -5.87 16.91
CA ALA A 152 -11.66 -5.91 15.45
C ALA A 152 -12.30 -4.62 14.92
N GLU A 153 -13.45 -4.24 15.49
CA GLU A 153 -14.13 -3.00 15.11
C GLU A 153 -13.37 -1.74 15.51
N LEU A 154 -12.80 -1.72 16.72
CA LEU A 154 -12.00 -0.58 17.22
C LEU A 154 -10.76 -0.35 16.36
N GLY A 155 -10.06 -1.43 15.99
CA GLY A 155 -8.88 -1.36 15.12
C GLY A 155 -9.20 -0.77 13.75
N ALA A 156 -10.24 -1.30 13.11
CA ALA A 156 -10.69 -0.83 11.80
C ALA A 156 -11.14 0.65 11.82
N LYS A 157 -11.90 1.05 12.85
CA LYS A 157 -12.32 2.45 13.04
C LYS A 157 -11.10 3.37 13.22
N THR A 158 -10.17 3.00 14.08
CA THR A 158 -8.95 3.79 14.30
C THR A 158 -8.14 3.99 13.02
N LEU A 159 -7.96 2.92 12.24
CA LEU A 159 -7.30 3.02 10.94
C LEU A 159 -8.09 3.92 9.98
N ASN A 160 -9.41 3.80 9.96
CA ASN A 160 -10.27 4.64 9.13
C ASN A 160 -10.18 6.13 9.52
N ASP A 161 -10.20 6.44 10.81
CA ASP A 161 -10.17 7.82 11.34
C ASP A 161 -8.82 8.50 11.06
N ILE A 162 -7.70 7.75 11.15
CA ILE A 162 -6.36 8.26 10.80
C ILE A 162 -6.29 8.75 9.34
N TYR A 163 -7.03 8.10 8.45
CA TYR A 163 -7.06 8.42 7.02
C TYR A 163 -8.31 9.19 6.59
N GLU A 164 -9.06 9.76 7.55
CA GLU A 164 -10.22 10.59 7.24
C GLU A 164 -9.76 11.85 6.47
N GLY A 165 -10.40 12.11 5.33
CA GLY A 165 -10.05 13.25 4.45
C GLY A 165 -8.80 13.07 3.58
N VAL A 166 -8.17 11.90 3.63
CA VAL A 166 -7.06 11.52 2.74
C VAL A 166 -7.52 10.38 1.83
N GLU A 167 -7.11 10.42 0.57
CA GLU A 167 -7.36 9.30 -0.35
C GLU A 167 -6.67 8.04 0.18
N LYS A 168 -7.46 6.99 0.43
CA LYS A 168 -6.95 5.71 0.90
C LYS A 168 -6.31 4.97 -0.26
N ASN A 169 -5.14 4.42 -0.01
CA ASN A 169 -4.48 3.50 -0.93
C ASN A 169 -4.84 2.06 -0.56
N ASP A 170 -4.51 1.12 -1.45
CA ASP A 170 -4.82 -0.30 -1.31
C ASP A 170 -4.33 -0.90 0.03
N PHE A 171 -3.17 -0.42 0.52
CA PHE A 171 -2.62 -0.83 1.82
C PHE A 171 -3.56 -0.48 2.98
N VAL A 172 -4.09 0.75 3.00
CA VAL A 172 -4.98 1.23 4.07
C VAL A 172 -6.32 0.53 4.01
N GLU A 173 -6.89 0.38 2.82
CA GLU A 173 -8.16 -0.31 2.63
C GLU A 173 -8.05 -1.77 3.06
N MET A 174 -7.00 -2.47 2.63
CA MET A 174 -6.75 -3.84 3.02
C MET A 174 -6.49 -3.99 4.53
N ALA A 175 -5.75 -3.06 5.15
CA ALA A 175 -5.51 -3.09 6.59
C ALA A 175 -6.82 -2.90 7.39
N ILE A 176 -7.72 -2.02 6.94
CA ILE A 176 -9.04 -1.83 7.53
C ILE A 176 -9.88 -3.11 7.42
N ASP A 177 -9.92 -3.71 6.23
CA ASP A 177 -10.65 -4.97 5.99
C ASP A 177 -10.13 -6.11 6.86
N ILE A 178 -8.81 -6.26 6.93
CA ILE A 178 -8.17 -7.29 7.77
C ILE A 178 -8.50 -7.03 9.24
N ALA A 179 -8.31 -5.81 9.76
CA ALA A 179 -8.60 -5.49 11.14
C ALA A 179 -10.07 -5.75 11.50
N TRP A 180 -10.99 -5.44 10.59
CA TRP A 180 -12.42 -5.62 10.83
C TRP A 180 -12.86 -7.07 10.79
N TYR A 181 -12.35 -7.87 9.81
CA TYR A 181 -12.97 -9.13 9.42
C TYR A 181 -12.13 -10.39 9.65
N HIS A 182 -10.91 -10.29 10.19
CA HIS A 182 -10.04 -11.45 10.41
C HIS A 182 -10.62 -12.48 11.39
N HIS A 183 -11.63 -12.13 12.17
CA HIS A 183 -12.36 -13.07 13.04
C HIS A 183 -13.67 -13.58 12.45
N GLU A 184 -14.06 -13.13 11.24
CA GLU A 184 -15.21 -13.72 10.55
C GLU A 184 -14.96 -15.18 10.19
N CYS A 185 -16.01 -15.98 10.19
CA CYS A 185 -15.96 -17.39 9.84
C CYS A 185 -16.77 -17.66 8.57
N TRP A 186 -16.30 -18.59 7.75
CA TRP A 186 -16.94 -18.92 6.48
C TRP A 186 -18.42 -19.26 6.59
N ASP A 187 -18.84 -19.87 7.71
CA ASP A 187 -20.21 -20.25 8.02
C ASP A 187 -21.05 -19.10 8.61
N GLY A 188 -20.43 -17.95 8.90
CA GLY A 188 -21.07 -16.77 9.52
C GLY A 188 -21.17 -16.85 11.04
N SER A 189 -20.49 -17.79 11.69
CA SER A 189 -20.42 -17.87 13.15
C SER A 189 -19.39 -16.92 13.76
N GLY A 190 -18.66 -16.17 12.91
CA GLY A 190 -17.63 -15.21 13.31
C GLY A 190 -18.19 -13.88 13.80
N TYR A 191 -17.30 -12.94 14.01
CA TYR A 191 -17.62 -11.58 14.44
C TYR A 191 -16.73 -10.54 13.72
N PRO A 192 -17.10 -9.25 13.67
CA PRO A 192 -18.21 -8.59 14.37
C PRO A 192 -19.53 -8.54 13.57
N LYS A 193 -19.54 -8.87 12.27
CA LYS A 193 -20.71 -8.72 11.39
C LYS A 193 -21.45 -10.04 11.12
N GLY A 194 -20.79 -11.17 11.31
CA GLY A 194 -21.32 -12.49 10.94
C GLY A 194 -21.40 -12.70 9.42
N LEU A 195 -20.43 -12.17 8.68
CA LEU A 195 -20.34 -12.32 7.24
C LEU A 195 -20.12 -13.78 6.84
N LYS A 196 -20.61 -14.18 5.65
CA LYS A 196 -20.54 -15.56 5.17
C LYS A 196 -19.82 -15.68 3.84
N GLY A 197 -19.00 -16.69 3.73
CA GLY A 197 -18.38 -17.09 2.47
C GLY A 197 -17.61 -15.94 1.81
N LYS A 198 -18.00 -15.58 0.58
CA LYS A 198 -17.34 -14.54 -0.21
C LYS A 198 -17.68 -13.10 0.22
N GLU A 199 -18.62 -12.90 1.13
CA GLU A 199 -18.86 -11.57 1.72
C GLU A 199 -17.67 -11.12 2.58
N ILE A 200 -16.87 -12.08 3.09
CA ILE A 200 -15.65 -11.81 3.85
C ILE A 200 -14.55 -11.42 2.84
N PRO A 201 -13.91 -10.24 2.97
CA PRO A 201 -12.80 -9.85 2.11
C PRO A 201 -11.72 -10.93 2.02
N LEU A 202 -11.13 -11.12 0.84
CA LEU A 202 -10.14 -12.17 0.61
C LEU A 202 -8.94 -12.05 1.54
N SER A 203 -8.45 -10.83 1.76
CA SER A 203 -7.37 -10.53 2.68
C SER A 203 -7.68 -10.98 4.12
N ALA A 204 -8.88 -10.73 4.61
CA ALA A 204 -9.31 -11.16 5.94
C ALA A 204 -9.42 -12.69 6.04
N ARG A 205 -9.88 -13.37 4.97
CA ARG A 205 -9.91 -14.86 4.93
C ARG A 205 -8.51 -15.46 4.99
N ILE A 206 -7.54 -14.86 4.30
CA ILE A 206 -6.14 -15.29 4.33
C ILE A 206 -5.58 -15.12 5.75
N VAL A 207 -5.72 -13.95 6.34
CA VAL A 207 -5.21 -13.67 7.69
C VAL A 207 -5.89 -14.57 8.72
N LYS A 208 -7.20 -14.83 8.60
CA LYS A 208 -7.92 -15.77 9.47
C LYS A 208 -7.30 -17.16 9.52
N VAL A 209 -6.81 -17.66 8.38
CA VAL A 209 -6.17 -19.00 8.30
C VAL A 209 -4.77 -18.97 8.92
N VAL A 210 -4.09 -17.86 8.84
CA VAL A 210 -2.69 -17.70 9.28
C VAL A 210 -2.58 -17.38 10.77
N ASP A 211 -3.60 -16.75 11.34
CA ASP A 211 -3.68 -16.31 12.74
C ASP A 211 -4.08 -17.45 13.72
N VAL A 212 -4.21 -18.67 13.26
CA VAL A 212 -4.62 -19.84 14.08
C VAL A 212 -3.43 -20.48 14.79
#